data_4061836a1b7854d9f10101fb1bebacb3
#
_entry.id   4061836a1b7854d9f10101fb1bebacb3
#
_cell.length_a   1.000
_cell.length_b   1.000
_cell.length_c   1.000
_cell.angle_alpha   90.00
_cell.angle_beta   90.00
_cell.angle_gamma   90.00
#
_symmetry.space_group_name_H-M   'P 1'
#
loop_
_entity.id
_entity.type
_entity.pdbx_description
1 polymer ?
#
loop_
_entity_poly.entity_id
_entity_poly.type
_entity_poly.pdbx_seq_one_letter_code
_entity_poly.pdbx_strand_id
1 'polypeptide(L)'
;MDLRQKKLTKKEWEMLEIPVPKDELEILKLIKEGYTNLNICHNSVQSLICFMKITKNIEVFHTYLYKRYYEPMLNKLQKKYKFAKYNVKMKKLKLKKADTIRIDNSDKKLEENKIFEFIIIHLLRRFLRYHKKKKADMNFYYYTLIHLMKNNIEHVNGHVITYISDILEECNDSVNITYFVKNAYKYIEKNEYLSKYKDFKLYNHQKRLFALSKDSKPKLVLYMAPTGTGKTISPIGLAVNHKLIFVCAAKHIGLQFAKACISTHIPIAIAFGCNDPCDIKLHYFSVKEYTK
;
A
#
# COMPACT_ATOMS: atom_id res chain seq x y z
N MET A 1 6.61 43.85 19.99
CA MET A 1 6.45 43.42 18.57
C MET A 1 5.04 42.93 18.41
N ASP A 2 4.21 43.66 17.70
CA ASP A 2 2.86 43.21 17.40
C ASP A 2 2.87 42.17 16.30
N LEU A 3 2.58 40.92 16.63
CA LEU A 3 2.38 39.85 15.66
C LEU A 3 1.08 40.08 14.88
N ARG A 4 1.19 40.43 13.62
CA ARG A 4 0.02 40.58 12.76
C ARG A 4 -0.42 39.23 12.23
N GLN A 5 -1.62 38.80 12.60
CA GLN A 5 -2.24 37.63 12.01
C GLN A 5 -2.87 37.95 10.66
N LYS A 6 -2.41 37.29 9.61
CA LYS A 6 -3.05 37.35 8.29
C LYS A 6 -3.90 36.13 8.05
N LYS A 7 -5.15 36.32 7.72
CA LYS A 7 -6.07 35.23 7.38
C LYS A 7 -5.67 34.60 6.04
N LEU A 8 -5.86 33.31 5.92
CA LEU A 8 -5.79 32.61 4.64
C LEU A 8 -6.85 33.18 3.68
N THR A 9 -6.54 33.25 2.41
CA THR A 9 -7.51 33.62 1.40
C THR A 9 -8.56 32.53 1.24
N LYS A 10 -9.77 32.89 0.78
CA LYS A 10 -10.85 31.92 0.53
C LYS A 10 -10.38 30.74 -0.33
N LYS A 11 -9.60 31.01 -1.38
CA LYS A 11 -9.05 30.02 -2.28
C LYS A 11 -8.06 29.05 -1.59
N GLU A 12 -7.26 29.54 -0.66
CA GLU A 12 -6.36 28.70 0.14
C GLU A 12 -7.13 27.81 1.13
N TRP A 13 -8.18 28.35 1.74
CA TRP A 13 -9.08 27.59 2.58
C TRP A 13 -9.76 26.44 1.82
N GLU A 14 -10.33 26.73 0.67
CA GLU A 14 -10.98 25.73 -0.19
C GLU A 14 -10.01 24.60 -0.56
N MET A 15 -8.74 24.91 -0.87
CA MET A 15 -7.73 23.90 -1.15
C MET A 15 -7.43 22.97 0.04
N LEU A 16 -7.51 23.47 1.26
CA LEU A 16 -7.21 22.72 2.47
C LEU A 16 -8.39 21.88 2.95
N GLU A 17 -9.61 22.31 2.68
CA GLU A 17 -10.83 21.63 3.05
C GLU A 17 -11.19 20.44 2.11
N ILE A 18 -10.60 20.37 0.93
CA ILE A 18 -10.82 19.22 0.02
C ILE A 18 -10.37 17.94 0.72
N PRO A 19 -11.24 16.94 0.88
CA PRO A 19 -10.87 15.68 1.52
C PRO A 19 -9.70 15.00 0.81
N VAL A 20 -8.79 14.45 1.60
CA VAL A 20 -7.73 13.58 1.07
C VAL A 20 -8.36 12.26 0.62
N PRO A 21 -7.96 11.70 -0.53
CA PRO A 21 -8.39 10.38 -0.96
C PRO A 21 -8.16 9.31 0.10
N LYS A 22 -9.02 8.30 0.17
CA LYS A 22 -8.95 7.26 1.21
C LYS A 22 -7.59 6.57 1.26
N ASP A 23 -7.03 6.25 0.10
CA ASP A 23 -5.74 5.55 -0.01
C ASP A 23 -4.59 6.42 0.52
N GLU A 24 -4.62 7.72 0.21
CA GLU A 24 -3.64 8.68 0.73
C GLU A 24 -3.80 8.84 2.24
N LEU A 25 -5.03 8.86 2.75
CA LEU A 25 -5.30 8.94 4.19
C LEU A 25 -4.76 7.71 4.93
N GLU A 26 -4.84 6.51 4.36
CA GLU A 26 -4.26 5.31 4.93
C GLU A 26 -2.73 5.40 5.02
N ILE A 27 -2.08 5.92 3.97
CA ILE A 27 -0.63 6.18 3.97
C ILE A 27 -0.25 7.21 5.04
N LEU A 28 -1.00 8.29 5.16
CA LEU A 28 -0.76 9.33 6.16
C LEU A 28 -0.90 8.78 7.60
N LYS A 29 -1.90 7.94 7.84
CA LYS A 29 -2.08 7.24 9.13
C LYS A 29 -0.90 6.31 9.42
N LEU A 30 -0.47 5.52 8.44
CA LEU A 30 0.69 4.66 8.56
C LEU A 30 1.95 5.45 8.95
N ILE A 31 2.18 6.59 8.32
CA ILE A 31 3.33 7.46 8.62
C ILE A 31 3.20 8.07 10.01
N LYS A 32 2.01 8.55 10.39
CA LYS A 32 1.75 9.10 11.73
C LYS A 32 2.04 8.08 12.82
N GLU A 33 1.60 6.84 12.65
CA GLU A 33 1.80 5.75 13.60
C GLU A 33 3.22 5.16 13.55
N GLY A 34 3.95 5.42 12.49
CA GLY A 34 5.28 4.88 12.25
C GLY A 34 6.34 5.29 13.27
N TYR A 35 6.16 6.42 13.96
CA TYR A 35 7.05 6.82 15.04
C TYR A 35 6.97 5.87 16.24
N THR A 36 5.77 5.41 16.58
CA THR A 36 5.54 4.49 17.69
C THR A 36 5.80 3.04 17.31
N ASN A 37 5.41 2.64 16.12
CA ASN A 37 5.56 1.27 15.62
C ASN A 37 6.21 1.22 14.22
N LEU A 38 7.51 0.99 14.17
CA LEU A 38 8.29 0.93 12.93
C LEU A 38 7.95 -0.27 12.03
N ASN A 39 7.26 -1.27 12.55
CA ASN A 39 6.90 -2.49 11.81
C ASN A 39 5.45 -2.51 11.37
N ILE A 40 4.73 -1.40 11.56
CA ILE A 40 3.34 -1.30 11.16
C ILE A 40 3.20 -1.42 9.64
N CYS A 41 2.15 -2.10 9.21
CA CYS A 41 1.69 -2.12 7.83
C CYS A 41 0.16 -1.97 7.83
N HIS A 42 -0.37 -1.29 6.83
CA HIS A 42 -1.81 -1.19 6.58
C HIS A 42 -2.17 -2.15 5.46
N ASN A 43 -2.53 -3.36 5.82
CA ASN A 43 -3.16 -4.29 4.92
C ASN A 43 -3.95 -5.34 5.70
N SER A 44 -5.20 -5.51 5.35
CA SER A 44 -6.04 -6.60 5.85
C SER A 44 -5.82 -7.92 5.09
N VAL A 45 -5.06 -7.87 3.99
CA VAL A 45 -4.77 -9.01 3.12
C VAL A 45 -3.44 -9.64 3.51
N GLN A 46 -3.43 -10.96 3.66
CA GLN A 46 -2.27 -11.75 4.04
C GLN A 46 -2.20 -13.03 3.22
N SER A 47 -1.06 -13.71 3.22
CA SER A 47 -0.95 -15.05 2.62
C SER A 47 -1.70 -16.08 3.47
N LEU A 48 -2.09 -17.20 2.85
CA LEU A 48 -2.79 -18.27 3.56
C LEU A 48 -1.96 -18.85 4.70
N ILE A 49 -0.65 -18.94 4.54
CA ILE A 49 0.29 -19.40 5.59
C ILE A 49 0.26 -18.48 6.80
N CYS A 50 0.32 -17.16 6.57
CA CYS A 50 0.24 -16.16 7.64
C CYS A 50 -1.11 -16.21 8.35
N PHE A 51 -2.20 -16.34 7.60
CA PHE A 51 -3.55 -16.50 8.14
C PHE A 51 -3.67 -17.73 9.06
N MET A 52 -3.08 -18.85 8.65
CA MET A 52 -3.05 -20.09 9.44
C MET A 52 -2.00 -20.08 10.56
N LYS A 53 -1.22 -18.99 10.70
CA LYS A 53 -0.15 -18.83 11.71
C LYS A 53 0.88 -19.97 11.67
N ILE A 54 1.26 -20.38 10.47
CA ILE A 54 2.27 -21.42 10.25
C ILE A 54 3.64 -20.73 10.18
N THR A 55 4.55 -21.09 11.10
CA THR A 55 5.88 -20.44 11.23
C THR A 55 7.05 -21.40 10.98
N LYS A 56 6.80 -22.71 10.90
CA LYS A 56 7.83 -23.72 10.68
C LYS A 56 7.54 -24.54 9.44
N ASN A 57 8.60 -25.05 8.79
CA ASN A 57 8.50 -25.89 7.59
C ASN A 57 7.66 -25.30 6.46
N ILE A 58 7.81 -23.99 6.23
CA ILE A 58 6.99 -23.16 5.33
C ILE A 58 6.90 -23.77 3.94
N GLU A 59 8.02 -24.20 3.34
CA GLU A 59 8.06 -24.82 2.00
C GLU A 59 7.20 -26.08 1.87
N VAL A 60 7.19 -26.87 2.94
CA VAL A 60 6.37 -28.08 3.02
C VAL A 60 4.89 -27.71 3.02
N PHE A 61 4.53 -26.69 3.79
CA PHE A 61 3.16 -26.21 3.84
C PHE A 61 2.76 -25.51 2.54
N HIS A 62 3.64 -24.79 1.86
CA HIS A 62 3.35 -24.23 0.54
C HIS A 62 2.87 -25.30 -0.43
N THR A 63 3.59 -26.41 -0.52
CA THR A 63 3.20 -27.52 -1.41
C THR A 63 1.89 -28.17 -0.99
N TYR A 64 1.66 -28.38 0.32
CA TYR A 64 0.42 -28.96 0.82
C TYR A 64 -0.79 -28.05 0.56
N LEU A 65 -0.69 -26.75 0.91
CA LEU A 65 -1.75 -25.77 0.73
C LEU A 65 -2.05 -25.52 -0.75
N TYR A 66 -1.01 -25.54 -1.61
CA TYR A 66 -1.20 -25.50 -3.06
C TYR A 66 -2.11 -26.60 -3.53
N LYS A 67 -1.81 -27.84 -3.19
CA LYS A 67 -2.59 -29.03 -3.59
C LYS A 67 -4.02 -29.03 -3.05
N ARG A 68 -4.19 -28.61 -1.81
CA ARG A 68 -5.49 -28.62 -1.14
C ARG A 68 -6.41 -27.52 -1.65
N TYR A 69 -5.92 -26.30 -1.82
CA TYR A 69 -6.77 -25.13 -2.10
C TYR A 69 -6.66 -24.61 -3.52
N TYR A 70 -5.45 -24.47 -4.04
CA TYR A 70 -5.21 -23.72 -5.29
C TYR A 70 -5.24 -24.60 -6.53
N GLU A 71 -4.65 -25.77 -6.49
CA GLU A 71 -4.58 -26.69 -7.63
C GLU A 71 -5.98 -27.04 -8.19
N PRO A 72 -7.02 -27.33 -7.39
CA PRO A 72 -8.36 -27.57 -7.93
C PRO A 72 -8.95 -26.39 -8.67
N MET A 73 -8.69 -25.16 -8.20
CA MET A 73 -9.14 -23.93 -8.86
C MET A 73 -8.39 -23.69 -10.16
N LEU A 74 -7.06 -23.82 -10.14
CA LEU A 74 -6.18 -23.62 -11.28
C LEU A 74 -6.41 -24.68 -12.37
N ASN A 75 -6.64 -25.93 -12.01
CA ASN A 75 -7.00 -27.01 -12.95
C ASN A 75 -8.33 -26.73 -13.66
N LYS A 76 -9.32 -26.14 -12.98
CA LYS A 76 -10.57 -25.69 -13.63
C LYS A 76 -10.31 -24.59 -14.66
N LEU A 77 -9.42 -23.64 -14.36
CA LEU A 77 -9.04 -22.59 -15.29
C LEU A 77 -8.26 -23.17 -16.48
N GLN A 78 -7.31 -24.05 -16.23
CA GLN A 78 -6.51 -24.72 -17.26
C GLN A 78 -7.39 -25.49 -18.26
N LYS A 79 -8.30 -26.33 -17.77
CA LYS A 79 -9.25 -27.06 -18.65
C LYS A 79 -10.09 -26.13 -19.49
N LYS A 80 -10.53 -24.99 -18.95
CA LYS A 80 -11.41 -24.03 -19.63
C LYS A 80 -10.69 -23.20 -20.69
N TYR A 81 -9.43 -22.85 -20.43
CA TYR A 81 -8.66 -21.91 -21.27
C TYR A 81 -7.50 -22.55 -22.02
N LYS A 82 -7.20 -23.85 -21.76
CA LYS A 82 -6.21 -24.69 -22.49
C LYS A 82 -4.76 -24.19 -22.37
N PHE A 83 -4.34 -23.69 -21.21
CA PHE A 83 -2.95 -23.35 -20.93
C PHE A 83 -2.12 -24.59 -20.53
N ALA A 84 -0.79 -24.44 -20.52
CA ALA A 84 0.12 -25.48 -20.11
C ALA A 84 -0.20 -26.00 -18.69
N LYS A 85 0.04 -27.28 -18.45
CA LYS A 85 -0.24 -27.90 -17.17
C LYS A 85 0.95 -27.68 -16.22
N TYR A 86 0.69 -27.03 -15.09
CA TYR A 86 1.67 -26.89 -14.03
C TYR A 86 1.59 -28.07 -13.07
N ASN A 87 2.65 -28.87 -13.01
CA ASN A 87 2.71 -30.05 -12.17
C ASN A 87 3.65 -29.84 -10.98
N VAL A 88 3.11 -29.89 -9.78
CA VAL A 88 3.91 -29.86 -8.54
C VAL A 88 4.19 -31.30 -8.09
N LYS A 89 5.45 -31.69 -8.10
CA LYS A 89 5.88 -32.99 -7.55
C LYS A 89 5.75 -32.94 -6.02
N MET A 90 4.91 -33.77 -5.44
CA MET A 90 4.82 -33.95 -3.99
C MET A 90 5.71 -35.10 -3.53
N LYS A 91 6.62 -34.85 -2.60
CA LYS A 91 7.08 -35.87 -1.68
C LYS A 91 5.92 -36.17 -0.71
N LYS A 92 5.66 -37.46 -0.38
CA LYS A 92 4.61 -37.85 0.59
C LYS A 92 4.82 -37.10 1.91
N LEU A 93 3.97 -36.13 2.19
CA LEU A 93 4.01 -35.30 3.37
C LEU A 93 3.06 -35.87 4.42
N LYS A 94 3.61 -36.35 5.53
CA LYS A 94 2.84 -36.66 6.74
C LYS A 94 2.79 -35.37 7.59
N LEU A 95 1.66 -34.68 7.58
CA LEU A 95 1.40 -33.61 8.54
C LEU A 95 1.20 -34.22 9.94
N LYS A 96 1.65 -33.48 10.96
CA LYS A 96 1.35 -33.82 12.35
C LYS A 96 -0.13 -33.57 12.63
N LYS A 97 -0.74 -34.36 13.51
CA LYS A 97 -2.15 -34.15 13.90
C LYS A 97 -2.48 -32.72 14.31
N ALA A 98 -1.59 -32.10 15.07
CA ALA A 98 -1.75 -30.69 15.49
C ALA A 98 -1.85 -29.72 14.32
N ASP A 99 -1.08 -29.93 13.26
CA ASP A 99 -1.10 -29.07 12.07
C ASP A 99 -2.39 -29.28 11.26
N THR A 100 -2.87 -30.53 11.17
CA THR A 100 -4.15 -30.83 10.51
C THR A 100 -5.31 -30.16 11.23
N ILE A 101 -5.37 -30.26 12.57
CA ILE A 101 -6.40 -29.60 13.38
C ILE A 101 -6.34 -28.06 13.22
N ARG A 102 -5.14 -27.48 13.15
CA ARG A 102 -4.95 -26.03 12.94
C ARG A 102 -5.51 -25.62 11.59
N ILE A 103 -5.21 -26.36 10.53
CA ILE A 103 -5.71 -26.07 9.19
C ILE A 103 -7.23 -26.17 9.15
N ASP A 104 -7.82 -27.24 9.67
CA ASP A 104 -9.26 -27.48 9.67
C ASP A 104 -10.02 -26.42 10.49
N ASN A 105 -9.46 -25.95 11.59
CA ASN A 105 -10.03 -24.85 12.37
C ASN A 105 -9.91 -23.49 11.65
N SER A 106 -8.84 -23.29 10.88
CA SER A 106 -8.66 -22.09 10.08
C SER A 106 -9.62 -22.05 8.88
N ASP A 107 -9.94 -23.21 8.30
CA ASP A 107 -10.90 -23.31 7.18
C ASP A 107 -12.27 -22.76 7.53
N LYS A 108 -12.74 -22.98 8.75
CA LYS A 108 -14.04 -22.46 9.22
C LYS A 108 -14.12 -20.92 9.26
N LYS A 109 -12.96 -20.25 9.27
CA LYS A 109 -12.84 -18.79 9.36
C LYS A 109 -12.25 -18.19 8.09
N LEU A 110 -12.06 -18.99 7.04
CA LEU A 110 -11.40 -18.58 5.81
C LEU A 110 -12.29 -17.64 4.99
N GLU A 111 -11.83 -16.41 4.80
CA GLU A 111 -12.44 -15.45 3.90
C GLU A 111 -11.52 -15.26 2.68
N GLU A 112 -11.92 -15.81 1.53
CA GLU A 112 -11.11 -15.79 0.30
C GLU A 112 -10.71 -14.36 -0.13
N ASN A 113 -11.53 -13.36 0.16
CA ASN A 113 -11.27 -11.96 -0.16
C ASN A 113 -10.19 -11.29 0.73
N LYS A 114 -9.75 -11.97 1.79
CA LYS A 114 -8.66 -11.53 2.67
C LYS A 114 -7.36 -12.31 2.45
N ILE A 115 -7.38 -13.31 1.60
CA ILE A 115 -6.21 -14.15 1.29
C ILE A 115 -5.69 -13.80 -0.10
N PHE A 116 -4.44 -13.38 -0.15
CA PHE A 116 -3.82 -12.82 -1.35
C PHE A 116 -3.81 -13.80 -2.54
N GLU A 117 -3.50 -15.05 -2.29
CA GLU A 117 -3.45 -16.07 -3.34
C GLU A 117 -4.82 -16.26 -4.01
N PHE A 118 -5.92 -16.26 -3.27
CA PHE A 118 -7.26 -16.33 -3.86
C PHE A 118 -7.57 -15.08 -4.68
N ILE A 119 -7.17 -13.90 -4.20
CA ILE A 119 -7.38 -12.64 -4.91
C ILE A 119 -6.70 -12.67 -6.28
N ILE A 120 -5.41 -13.04 -6.35
CA ILE A 120 -4.68 -13.08 -7.62
C ILE A 120 -5.21 -14.19 -8.55
N ILE A 121 -5.68 -15.33 -8.02
CA ILE A 121 -6.34 -16.38 -8.83
C ILE A 121 -7.68 -15.88 -9.39
N HIS A 122 -8.46 -15.13 -8.61
CA HIS A 122 -9.69 -14.51 -9.11
C HIS A 122 -9.42 -13.47 -10.20
N LEU A 123 -8.37 -12.67 -10.06
CA LEU A 123 -7.95 -11.72 -11.09
C LEU A 123 -7.45 -12.43 -12.34
N LEU A 124 -6.69 -13.52 -12.20
CA LEU A 124 -6.28 -14.38 -13.32
C LEU A 124 -7.50 -14.91 -14.07
N ARG A 125 -8.52 -15.38 -13.38
CA ARG A 125 -9.77 -15.84 -14.00
C ARG A 125 -10.44 -14.74 -14.82
N ARG A 126 -10.43 -13.49 -14.33
CA ARG A 126 -10.97 -12.34 -15.09
C ARG A 126 -10.09 -12.03 -16.31
N PHE A 127 -8.76 -11.99 -16.12
CA PHE A 127 -7.81 -11.81 -17.21
C PHE A 127 -8.06 -12.82 -18.34
N LEU A 128 -8.08 -14.11 -18.04
CA LEU A 128 -8.28 -15.19 -19.01
C LEU A 128 -9.65 -15.11 -19.72
N ARG A 129 -10.68 -14.66 -19.02
CA ARG A 129 -12.02 -14.45 -19.61
C ARG A 129 -11.99 -13.34 -20.65
N TYR A 130 -11.32 -12.22 -20.40
CA TYR A 130 -11.22 -11.10 -21.33
C TYR A 130 -10.23 -11.38 -22.46
N HIS A 131 -9.14 -12.08 -22.17
CA HIS A 131 -8.17 -12.55 -23.17
C HIS A 131 -8.86 -13.45 -24.21
N LYS A 132 -9.60 -14.48 -23.80
CA LYS A 132 -10.35 -15.35 -24.71
C LYS A 132 -11.36 -14.59 -25.57
N LYS A 133 -11.94 -13.52 -25.04
CA LYS A 133 -12.92 -12.66 -25.76
C LYS A 133 -12.25 -11.56 -26.58
N LYS A 134 -10.92 -11.47 -26.59
CA LYS A 134 -10.12 -10.41 -27.24
C LYS A 134 -10.60 -8.99 -26.87
N LYS A 135 -11.01 -8.78 -25.61
CA LYS A 135 -11.48 -7.47 -25.12
C LYS A 135 -10.33 -6.66 -24.53
N ALA A 136 -10.35 -5.33 -24.74
CA ALA A 136 -9.33 -4.41 -24.26
C ALA A 136 -9.15 -4.41 -22.72
N ASP A 137 -10.20 -4.75 -21.96
CA ASP A 137 -10.14 -4.89 -20.50
C ASP A 137 -9.12 -5.94 -20.02
N MET A 138 -8.69 -6.86 -20.88
CA MET A 138 -7.62 -7.79 -20.60
C MET A 138 -6.35 -7.07 -20.15
N ASN A 139 -5.99 -5.93 -20.79
CA ASN A 139 -4.80 -5.14 -20.45
C ASN A 139 -4.84 -4.59 -19.01
N PHE A 140 -6.05 -4.21 -18.55
CA PHE A 140 -6.24 -3.76 -17.16
C PHE A 140 -5.91 -4.87 -16.14
N TYR A 141 -6.43 -6.09 -16.35
CA TYR A 141 -6.16 -7.22 -15.44
C TYR A 141 -4.72 -7.72 -15.54
N TYR A 142 -4.12 -7.69 -16.73
CA TYR A 142 -2.70 -8.00 -16.95
C TYR A 142 -1.81 -7.07 -16.12
N TYR A 143 -2.01 -5.76 -16.27
CA TYR A 143 -1.29 -4.74 -15.52
C TYR A 143 -1.47 -4.91 -14.00
N THR A 144 -2.70 -5.11 -13.56
CA THR A 144 -3.03 -5.28 -12.14
C THR A 144 -2.34 -6.50 -11.56
N LEU A 145 -2.34 -7.65 -12.24
CA LEU A 145 -1.68 -8.87 -11.77
C LEU A 145 -0.17 -8.69 -11.64
N ILE A 146 0.51 -8.15 -12.67
CA ILE A 146 1.95 -7.89 -12.61
C ILE A 146 2.31 -7.00 -11.42
N HIS A 147 1.53 -5.95 -11.18
CA HIS A 147 1.82 -5.04 -10.07
C HIS A 147 1.49 -5.64 -8.70
N LEU A 148 0.44 -6.43 -8.57
CA LEU A 148 0.15 -7.14 -7.33
C LEU A 148 1.20 -8.20 -7.01
N MET A 149 1.68 -8.94 -8.02
CA MET A 149 2.73 -9.96 -7.80
C MET A 149 4.08 -9.38 -7.37
N LYS A 150 4.35 -8.09 -7.64
CA LYS A 150 5.51 -7.36 -7.11
C LYS A 150 5.32 -6.89 -5.65
N ASN A 151 4.23 -7.27 -5.02
CA ASN A 151 3.90 -6.88 -3.65
C ASN A 151 4.80 -7.59 -2.63
N ASN A 152 4.96 -6.97 -1.44
CA ASN A 152 5.79 -7.48 -0.35
C ASN A 152 4.98 -8.26 0.70
N ILE A 153 3.91 -8.94 0.30
CA ILE A 153 3.15 -9.82 1.21
C ILE A 153 4.02 -11.01 1.59
N GLU A 154 4.15 -11.26 2.89
CA GLU A 154 5.03 -12.30 3.40
C GLU A 154 4.48 -13.70 3.11
N HIS A 155 5.37 -14.61 2.74
CA HIS A 155 5.07 -16.02 2.57
C HIS A 155 3.91 -16.33 1.59
N VAL A 156 3.80 -15.56 0.50
CA VAL A 156 2.89 -15.91 -0.60
C VAL A 156 3.31 -17.24 -1.22
N ASN A 157 2.32 -18.06 -1.59
CA ASN A 157 2.58 -19.38 -2.15
C ASN A 157 3.32 -19.29 -3.51
N GLY A 158 4.60 -19.71 -3.53
CA GLY A 158 5.45 -19.64 -4.71
C GLY A 158 4.89 -20.39 -5.91
N HIS A 159 4.23 -21.53 -5.71
CA HIS A 159 3.63 -22.30 -6.81
C HIS A 159 2.48 -21.54 -7.50
N VAL A 160 1.72 -20.75 -6.75
CA VAL A 160 0.67 -19.89 -7.31
C VAL A 160 1.28 -18.76 -8.12
N ILE A 161 2.33 -18.12 -7.60
CA ILE A 161 3.03 -17.04 -8.28
C ILE A 161 3.65 -17.55 -9.59
N THR A 162 4.40 -18.65 -9.55
CA THR A 162 5.00 -19.24 -10.76
C THR A 162 3.94 -19.57 -11.80
N TYR A 163 2.84 -20.24 -11.40
CA TYR A 163 1.76 -20.58 -12.33
C TYR A 163 1.16 -19.35 -13.02
N ILE A 164 0.93 -18.28 -12.27
CA ILE A 164 0.38 -17.04 -12.82
C ILE A 164 1.40 -16.36 -13.74
N SER A 165 2.69 -16.33 -13.35
CA SER A 165 3.76 -15.74 -14.16
C SER A 165 3.88 -16.44 -15.50
N ASP A 166 3.91 -17.77 -15.52
CA ASP A 166 4.00 -18.56 -16.75
C ASP A 166 2.87 -18.23 -17.73
N ILE A 167 1.62 -18.11 -17.22
CA ILE A 167 0.48 -17.72 -18.06
C ILE A 167 0.61 -16.28 -18.58
N LEU A 168 1.06 -15.35 -17.75
CA LEU A 168 1.21 -13.96 -18.19
C LEU A 168 2.33 -13.83 -19.22
N GLU A 169 3.40 -14.62 -19.12
CA GLU A 169 4.46 -14.69 -20.13
C GLU A 169 3.95 -15.25 -21.46
N GLU A 170 3.20 -16.37 -21.45
CA GLU A 170 2.56 -16.92 -22.67
C GLU A 170 1.62 -15.91 -23.35
N CYS A 171 1.02 -15.00 -22.59
CA CYS A 171 0.09 -14.00 -23.12
C CYS A 171 0.73 -12.65 -23.45
N ASN A 172 2.02 -12.47 -23.25
CA ASN A 172 2.69 -11.17 -23.36
C ASN A 172 2.53 -10.53 -24.75
N ASP A 173 2.62 -11.30 -25.81
CA ASP A 173 2.48 -10.80 -27.19
C ASP A 173 1.09 -10.23 -27.51
N SER A 174 0.09 -10.60 -26.74
CA SER A 174 -1.29 -10.09 -26.90
C SER A 174 -1.51 -8.73 -26.21
N VAL A 175 -0.52 -8.23 -25.48
CA VAL A 175 -0.61 -7.02 -24.66
C VAL A 175 -0.24 -5.78 -25.48
N ASN A 176 -1.11 -4.78 -25.46
CA ASN A 176 -0.90 -3.53 -26.19
C ASN A 176 -0.39 -2.41 -25.31
N ILE A 177 0.92 -2.10 -25.45
CA ILE A 177 1.61 -1.05 -24.65
C ILE A 177 0.97 0.32 -24.88
N THR A 178 0.58 0.66 -26.12
CA THR A 178 -0.07 1.94 -26.43
C THR A 178 -1.38 2.09 -25.66
N TYR A 179 -2.07 0.98 -25.42
CA TYR A 179 -3.31 0.99 -24.65
C TYR A 179 -3.05 1.29 -23.15
N PHE A 180 -1.92 0.84 -22.59
CA PHE A 180 -1.52 1.20 -21.23
C PHE A 180 -1.29 2.70 -21.09
N VAL A 181 -0.54 3.29 -22.01
CA VAL A 181 -0.23 4.73 -21.98
C VAL A 181 -1.52 5.56 -22.06
N LYS A 182 -2.42 5.22 -22.99
CA LYS A 182 -3.71 5.91 -23.16
C LYS A 182 -4.63 5.79 -21.94
N ASN A 183 -4.54 4.72 -21.17
CA ASN A 183 -5.41 4.43 -20.04
C ASN A 183 -4.67 4.47 -18.69
N ALA A 184 -3.49 5.09 -18.62
CA ALA A 184 -2.64 5.12 -17.44
C ALA A 184 -3.38 5.58 -16.17
N TYR A 185 -4.19 6.63 -16.27
CA TYR A 185 -5.00 7.12 -15.16
C TYR A 185 -5.93 6.05 -14.58
N LYS A 186 -6.65 5.30 -15.44
CA LYS A 186 -7.53 4.21 -15.02
C LYS A 186 -6.76 3.04 -14.41
N TYR A 187 -5.57 2.74 -14.93
CA TYR A 187 -4.79 1.57 -14.54
C TYR A 187 -3.97 1.80 -13.28
N ILE A 188 -3.57 3.02 -13.01
CA ILE A 188 -2.74 3.41 -11.86
C ILE A 188 -3.60 4.03 -10.77
N GLU A 189 -4.22 5.19 -11.03
CA GLU A 189 -4.88 5.98 -10.00
C GLU A 189 -6.27 5.47 -9.60
N LYS A 190 -7.05 4.97 -10.59
CA LYS A 190 -8.39 4.41 -10.34
C LYS A 190 -8.42 2.89 -10.24
N ASN A 191 -7.27 2.25 -10.04
CA ASN A 191 -7.21 0.81 -9.90
C ASN A 191 -7.55 0.38 -8.48
N GLU A 192 -8.81 0.05 -8.25
CA GLU A 192 -9.32 -0.39 -6.95
C GLU A 192 -8.58 -1.60 -6.37
N TYR A 193 -8.04 -2.50 -7.23
CA TYR A 193 -7.29 -3.66 -6.77
C TYR A 193 -5.91 -3.28 -6.26
N LEU A 194 -5.24 -2.34 -6.92
CA LEU A 194 -3.92 -1.89 -6.49
C LEU A 194 -4.01 -1.08 -5.19
N SER A 195 -5.03 -0.26 -5.03
CA SER A 195 -5.25 0.48 -3.79
C SER A 195 -5.71 -0.43 -2.64
N LYS A 196 -6.62 -1.38 -2.92
CA LYS A 196 -7.22 -2.23 -1.88
C LYS A 196 -6.29 -3.37 -1.42
N TYR A 197 -5.50 -3.95 -2.33
CA TYR A 197 -4.71 -5.16 -2.04
C TYR A 197 -3.20 -4.91 -2.01
N LYS A 198 -2.76 -3.69 -2.22
CA LYS A 198 -1.36 -3.30 -2.05
C LYS A 198 -1.03 -3.22 -0.56
N ASP A 199 0.09 -3.82 -0.19
CA ASP A 199 0.61 -3.70 1.16
C ASP A 199 1.31 -2.35 1.33
N PHE A 200 0.78 -1.51 2.22
CA PHE A 200 1.40 -0.25 2.60
C PHE A 200 2.27 -0.48 3.83
N LYS A 201 3.57 -0.42 3.63
CA LYS A 201 4.59 -0.50 4.69
C LYS A 201 5.42 0.77 4.70
N LEU A 202 5.93 1.11 5.88
CA LEU A 202 6.94 2.17 5.96
C LEU A 202 8.17 1.81 5.14
N TYR A 203 8.66 2.74 4.34
CA TYR A 203 9.92 2.60 3.64
C TYR A 203 11.10 2.52 4.62
N ASN A 204 12.18 1.84 4.25
CA ASN A 204 13.37 1.70 5.10
C ASN A 204 13.97 3.06 5.50
N HIS A 205 13.98 4.04 4.59
CA HIS A 205 14.44 5.39 4.89
C HIS A 205 13.56 6.10 5.93
N GLN A 206 12.23 5.88 5.91
CA GLN A 206 11.30 6.42 6.91
C GLN A 206 11.51 5.75 8.27
N LYS A 207 11.63 4.42 8.30
CA LYS A 207 11.96 3.67 9.53
C LYS A 207 13.25 4.17 10.17
N ARG A 208 14.29 4.39 9.36
CA ARG A 208 15.58 4.92 9.82
C ARG A 208 15.44 6.34 10.36
N LEU A 209 14.69 7.22 9.68
CA LEU A 209 14.43 8.58 10.14
C LEU A 209 13.74 8.56 11.51
N PHE A 210 12.68 7.77 11.68
CA PHE A 210 11.96 7.66 12.94
C PHE A 210 12.81 7.02 14.06
N ALA A 211 13.63 6.03 13.76
CA ALA A 211 14.56 5.45 14.71
C ALA A 211 15.59 6.48 15.20
N LEU A 212 16.17 7.26 14.29
CA LEU A 212 17.12 8.34 14.61
C LEU A 212 16.48 9.45 15.46
N SER A 213 15.21 9.78 15.23
CA SER A 213 14.52 10.84 15.95
C SER A 213 14.15 10.48 17.39
N LYS A 214 14.20 9.20 17.76
CA LYS A 214 13.98 8.75 19.15
C LYS A 214 15.15 9.07 20.10
N ASP A 215 16.33 9.31 19.55
CA ASP A 215 17.49 9.73 20.33
C ASP A 215 17.42 11.26 20.55
N SER A 216 17.48 11.70 21.80
CA SER A 216 17.33 13.10 22.21
C SER A 216 18.54 14.00 21.92
N LYS A 217 19.66 13.44 21.47
CA LYS A 217 20.87 14.23 21.18
C LYS A 217 20.65 15.10 19.93
N PRO A 218 21.18 16.35 19.92
CA PRO A 218 21.18 17.18 18.71
C PRO A 218 21.87 16.46 17.55
N LYS A 219 21.28 16.50 16.37
CA LYS A 219 21.84 15.85 15.18
C LYS A 219 21.42 16.56 13.90
N LEU A 220 22.30 16.52 12.93
CA LEU A 220 22.00 16.91 11.54
C LEU A 220 21.76 15.64 10.73
N VAL A 221 20.60 15.55 10.10
CA VAL A 221 20.22 14.43 9.24
C VAL A 221 20.04 14.89 7.82
N LEU A 222 20.89 14.42 6.90
CA LEU A 222 20.68 14.57 5.48
C LEU A 222 19.78 13.44 4.97
N TYR A 223 18.54 13.80 4.61
CA TYR A 223 17.50 12.85 4.24
C TYR A 223 17.28 12.83 2.73
N MET A 224 17.80 11.81 2.07
CA MET A 224 17.64 11.57 0.63
C MET A 224 16.85 10.29 0.37
N ALA A 225 15.90 10.36 -0.54
CA ALA A 225 15.12 9.20 -0.98
C ALA A 225 14.54 9.45 -2.38
N PRO A 226 14.17 8.42 -3.14
CA PRO A 226 13.56 8.57 -4.46
C PRO A 226 12.29 9.42 -4.43
N THR A 227 11.92 9.99 -5.56
CA THR A 227 10.66 10.73 -5.71
C THR A 227 9.47 9.78 -5.52
N GLY A 228 8.37 10.27 -4.92
CA GLY A 228 7.17 9.46 -4.67
C GLY A 228 7.22 8.54 -3.44
N THR A 229 8.33 8.53 -2.67
CA THR A 229 8.47 7.67 -1.48
C THR A 229 8.07 8.36 -0.16
N GLY A 230 7.31 9.43 -0.23
CA GLY A 230 6.73 10.09 0.95
C GLY A 230 7.71 10.94 1.76
N LYS A 231 8.82 11.45 1.16
CA LYS A 231 9.75 12.36 1.86
C LYS A 231 9.07 13.56 2.52
N THR A 232 8.24 14.26 1.76
CA THR A 232 7.57 15.50 2.20
C THR A 232 6.57 15.25 3.33
N ILE A 233 5.96 14.06 3.38
CA ILE A 233 4.96 13.70 4.40
C ILE A 233 5.56 12.96 5.60
N SER A 234 6.82 12.50 5.53
CA SER A 234 7.50 11.83 6.66
C SER A 234 7.53 12.66 7.95
N PRO A 235 7.65 14.01 7.91
CA PRO A 235 7.58 14.83 9.13
C PRO A 235 6.29 14.70 9.92
N ILE A 236 5.18 14.25 9.31
CA ILE A 236 3.92 13.96 10.01
C ILE A 236 4.12 12.94 11.16
N GLY A 237 4.92 11.90 10.91
CA GLY A 237 5.26 10.92 11.94
C GLY A 237 6.11 11.51 13.07
N LEU A 238 7.00 12.47 12.77
CA LEU A 238 7.81 13.16 13.78
C LEU A 238 6.98 14.12 14.63
N ALA A 239 5.94 14.75 14.03
CA ALA A 239 5.08 15.72 14.71
C ALA A 239 4.25 15.11 15.86
N VAL A 240 4.16 13.79 15.93
CA VAL A 240 3.45 13.09 17.03
C VAL A 240 4.10 13.36 18.40
N ASN A 241 5.44 13.43 18.46
CA ASN A 241 6.17 13.60 19.70
C ASN A 241 7.14 14.79 19.71
N HIS A 242 7.20 15.55 18.60
CA HIS A 242 8.10 16.69 18.46
C HIS A 242 7.36 17.94 18.01
N LYS A 243 7.75 19.10 18.51
CA LYS A 243 7.40 20.38 17.90
C LYS A 243 8.24 20.53 16.64
N LEU A 244 7.58 20.69 15.49
CA LEU A 244 8.21 20.66 14.18
C LEU A 244 8.06 22.00 13.47
N ILE A 245 9.14 22.52 12.91
CA ILE A 245 9.12 23.65 11.99
C ILE A 245 9.41 23.12 10.58
N PHE A 246 8.41 23.16 9.70
CA PHE A 246 8.55 22.73 8.31
C PHE A 246 8.79 23.94 7.43
N VAL A 247 9.97 24.02 6.84
CA VAL A 247 10.36 25.11 5.94
C VAL A 247 10.41 24.60 4.50
N CYS A 248 9.73 25.29 3.58
CA CYS A 248 9.73 24.95 2.17
C CYS A 248 9.79 26.21 1.31
N ALA A 249 10.48 26.13 0.17
CA ALA A 249 10.62 27.25 -0.76
C ALA A 249 9.32 27.57 -1.52
N ALA A 250 8.46 26.56 -1.75
CA ALA A 250 7.27 26.69 -2.56
C ALA A 250 5.99 26.61 -1.71
N LYS A 251 5.16 27.64 -1.80
CA LYS A 251 3.89 27.76 -1.06
C LYS A 251 2.95 26.56 -1.25
N HIS A 252 2.84 26.03 -2.46
CA HIS A 252 1.97 24.89 -2.74
C HIS A 252 2.39 23.61 -1.99
N ILE A 253 3.70 23.39 -1.78
CA ILE A 253 4.22 22.28 -0.98
C ILE A 253 3.81 22.44 0.49
N GLY A 254 3.93 23.66 1.01
CA GLY A 254 3.48 23.99 2.37
C GLY A 254 1.98 23.75 2.56
N LEU A 255 1.15 24.14 1.60
CA LEU A 255 -0.29 23.92 1.64
C LEU A 255 -0.65 22.42 1.57
N GLN A 256 0.04 21.64 0.73
CA GLN A 256 -0.17 20.19 0.68
C GLN A 256 0.23 19.49 1.98
N PHE A 257 1.36 19.91 2.56
CA PHE A 257 1.76 19.40 3.87
C PHE A 257 0.75 19.78 4.96
N ALA A 258 0.25 21.00 4.95
CA ALA A 258 -0.80 21.47 5.86
C ALA A 258 -2.07 20.65 5.73
N LYS A 259 -2.53 20.38 4.50
CA LYS A 259 -3.68 19.51 4.21
C LYS A 259 -3.50 18.10 4.79
N ALA A 260 -2.31 17.52 4.63
CA ALA A 260 -1.98 16.20 5.16
C ALA A 260 -2.01 16.20 6.71
N CYS A 261 -1.49 17.24 7.36
CA CYS A 261 -1.56 17.41 8.82
C CYS A 261 -3.01 17.51 9.31
N ILE A 262 -3.85 18.32 8.66
CA ILE A 262 -5.27 18.49 9.01
C ILE A 262 -6.00 17.14 8.89
N SER A 263 -5.77 16.41 7.78
CA SER A 263 -6.41 15.11 7.52
C SER A 263 -6.04 14.05 8.56
N THR A 264 -4.90 14.21 9.25
CA THR A 264 -4.43 13.33 10.33
C THR A 264 -4.64 13.90 11.73
N HIS A 265 -5.38 15.00 11.85
CA HIS A 265 -5.63 15.67 13.13
C HIS A 265 -4.35 16.08 13.87
N ILE A 266 -3.39 16.66 13.15
CA ILE A 266 -2.18 17.24 13.71
C ILE A 266 -2.38 18.77 13.75
N PRO A 267 -2.30 19.42 14.93
CA PRO A 267 -2.39 20.87 15.04
C PRO A 267 -1.25 21.54 14.26
N ILE A 268 -1.58 22.57 13.47
CA ILE A 268 -0.60 23.30 12.66
C ILE A 268 -0.81 24.79 12.74
N ALA A 269 0.28 25.52 12.55
CA ALA A 269 0.28 26.94 12.25
C ALA A 269 0.98 27.16 10.91
N ILE A 270 0.47 28.06 10.08
CA ILE A 270 1.02 28.34 8.76
C ILE A 270 1.53 29.78 8.72
N ALA A 271 2.79 29.96 8.34
CA ALA A 271 3.40 31.25 8.13
C ALA A 271 3.80 31.42 6.67
N PHE A 272 3.23 32.39 5.97
CA PHE A 272 3.55 32.69 4.56
C PHE A 272 3.83 34.17 4.35
N GLY A 273 4.75 34.46 3.41
CA GLY A 273 4.94 35.78 2.83
C GLY A 273 5.30 36.85 3.86
N CYS A 274 6.19 36.52 4.78
CA CYS A 274 6.80 37.51 5.65
C CYS A 274 7.88 38.23 4.87
N ASN A 275 7.67 39.51 4.57
CA ASN A 275 8.65 40.36 3.90
C ASN A 275 9.56 41.05 4.93
N ASP A 276 9.10 41.16 6.18
CA ASP A 276 9.81 41.79 7.29
C ASP A 276 9.77 40.85 8.51
N PRO A 277 10.83 40.77 9.32
CA PRO A 277 10.83 40.03 10.59
C PRO A 277 9.69 40.41 11.53
N CYS A 278 9.19 41.64 11.43
CA CYS A 278 8.04 42.13 12.20
C CYS A 278 6.68 41.74 11.61
N ASP A 279 6.63 41.19 10.39
CA ASP A 279 5.40 40.89 9.66
C ASP A 279 5.14 39.37 9.61
N ILE A 280 5.24 38.73 10.77
CA ILE A 280 4.95 37.29 10.88
C ILE A 280 3.46 37.10 10.72
N LYS A 281 3.07 36.49 9.60
CA LYS A 281 1.68 36.18 9.25
C LYS A 281 1.41 34.74 9.68
N LEU A 282 0.92 34.56 10.91
CA LEU A 282 0.55 33.24 11.43
C LEU A 282 -0.92 32.94 11.09
N HIS A 283 -1.13 31.82 10.43
CA HIS A 283 -2.45 31.28 10.19
C HIS A 283 -2.63 30.02 11.02
N TYR A 284 -3.53 30.04 11.99
CA TYR A 284 -3.84 28.91 12.84
C TYR A 284 -4.92 28.05 12.20
N PHE A 285 -4.61 26.79 12.07
CA PHE A 285 -5.52 25.76 11.60
C PHE A 285 -5.99 24.91 12.73
N SER A 286 -7.00 24.84 13.21
CA SER A 286 -7.59 24.10 14.33
C SER A 286 -8.34 25.02 15.27
N VAL A 287 -8.78 26.13 14.72
CA VAL A 287 -9.48 27.15 15.48
C VAL A 287 -10.75 26.62 16.19
N LYS A 288 -11.28 25.46 15.78
CA LYS A 288 -12.44 24.88 16.49
C LYS A 288 -12.13 24.40 17.91
N GLU A 289 -10.88 24.08 18.22
CA GLU A 289 -10.47 23.66 19.57
C GLU A 289 -9.71 24.73 20.37
N TYR A 290 -9.21 25.79 19.72
CA TYR A 290 -8.43 26.87 20.34
C TYR A 290 -9.24 28.15 20.63
N THR A 291 -10.50 28.20 20.28
CA THR A 291 -11.42 29.34 20.55
C THR A 291 -12.36 29.08 21.73
N LYS A 292 -11.94 28.22 22.66
CA LYS A 292 -12.60 28.12 23.97
C LYS A 292 -11.70 28.64 25.07
#